data_5ce5eb8d51bd49073df72b724fdf6ddb
#
_entry.id   5ce5eb8d51bd49073df72b724fdf6ddb
#
_cell.length_a   1.000
_cell.length_b   1.000
_cell.length_c   1.000
_cell.angle_alpha   90.00
_cell.angle_beta   90.00
_cell.angle_gamma   90.00
#
_symmetry.space_group_name_H-M   'P 1'
#
loop_
_entity.id
_entity.type
_entity.pdbx_description
1 polymer ?
#
loop_
_entity_poly.entity_id
_entity_poly.type
_entity_poly.pdbx_seq_one_letter_code
_entity_poly.pdbx_strand_id
1 'polypeptide(L)'
;MNLTLHLTDNCNMDCAYCLRDKCATDMSEEVLYKACDLAFSKGLRAGLCFFGGEPLLKKDLIYKALDYCEEKSKQTGMRFDCKMTTNGSLLDEEFIKRAVKAGMGIGLSFDGTAQNVCRVFADGRPTLGVVEEKAKLLLKYMPGANALATIAPQAVPYYAESVKYLHELGFKHISLVLAYGSRVNWTDDDLELLREQLEKTCAYIKELFIKGDKIFVGPIYSKIGECIRDKNPAEKCHLGVRQMPVTPAGELYPCTSFIGDADYLLGNVYDGVNEAKLIEISKRASTPATCIGCDLVKRCTNSCGCANRMNTGNENEVSPLQCTYERMLIEISDALGEELYGMDPKRFAEEFA
;
A
#
# COMPACT_ATOMS: atom_id res chain seq x y z
N MET A 1 -16.78 -8.72 -3.52
CA MET A 1 -15.73 -8.11 -4.40
C MET A 1 -14.99 -7.05 -3.60
N ASN A 2 -13.71 -6.74 -3.92
CA ASN A 2 -12.95 -5.69 -3.24
C ASN A 2 -12.78 -4.47 -4.14
N LEU A 3 -13.19 -3.31 -3.67
CA LEU A 3 -13.09 -2.03 -4.40
C LEU A 3 -12.25 -1.00 -3.63
N THR A 4 -11.46 -0.20 -4.35
CA THR A 4 -10.78 0.97 -3.81
C THR A 4 -11.51 2.21 -4.27
N LEU A 5 -12.22 2.87 -3.36
CA LEU A 5 -13.02 4.05 -3.67
C LEU A 5 -12.13 5.29 -3.61
N HIS A 6 -11.92 5.94 -4.74
CA HIS A 6 -11.29 7.25 -4.82
C HIS A 6 -12.38 8.31 -4.56
N LEU A 7 -12.57 8.66 -3.29
CA LEU A 7 -13.65 9.56 -2.87
C LEU A 7 -13.50 10.97 -3.41
N THR A 8 -12.26 11.38 -3.67
CA THR A 8 -11.92 12.68 -4.24
C THR A 8 -10.55 12.61 -4.91
N ASP A 9 -10.32 13.42 -5.91
CA ASP A 9 -8.99 13.65 -6.47
C ASP A 9 -8.26 14.82 -5.78
N ASN A 10 -8.96 15.57 -4.92
CA ASN A 10 -8.37 16.65 -4.15
C ASN A 10 -7.54 16.11 -2.97
N CYS A 11 -6.45 16.82 -2.65
CA CYS A 11 -5.58 16.52 -1.51
C CYS A 11 -5.05 17.79 -0.88
N ASN A 12 -4.98 17.85 0.43
CA ASN A 12 -4.42 18.97 1.17
C ASN A 12 -2.90 18.91 1.32
N MET A 13 -2.24 17.85 0.78
CA MET A 13 -0.77 17.73 0.72
C MET A 13 -0.26 17.73 -0.71
N ASP A 14 1.01 18.12 -0.89
CA ASP A 14 1.74 18.08 -2.17
C ASP A 14 2.99 17.21 -2.03
N CYS A 15 2.79 15.88 -2.13
CA CYS A 15 3.89 14.92 -2.03
C CYS A 15 4.71 14.91 -3.32
N ALA A 16 6.04 14.97 -3.22
CA ALA A 16 6.97 15.07 -4.35
C ALA A 16 6.84 13.94 -5.37
N TYR A 17 6.47 12.75 -4.92
CA TYR A 17 6.32 11.54 -5.75
C TYR A 17 4.87 11.25 -6.17
N CYS A 18 3.91 12.10 -5.84
CA CYS A 18 2.51 11.83 -6.13
C CYS A 18 2.23 11.96 -7.64
N LEU A 19 1.81 10.87 -8.26
CA LEU A 19 1.50 10.82 -9.70
C LEU A 19 0.07 11.27 -10.03
N ARG A 20 -0.73 11.63 -9.03
CA ARG A 20 -2.12 12.03 -9.25
C ARG A 20 -2.21 13.51 -9.62
N ASP A 21 -2.97 13.78 -10.64
CA ASP A 21 -3.42 15.13 -10.92
C ASP A 21 -4.47 15.54 -9.89
N LYS A 22 -4.17 16.58 -9.12
CA LYS A 22 -5.09 17.10 -8.11
C LYS A 22 -6.12 17.98 -8.78
N CYS A 23 -7.35 17.52 -8.79
CA CYS A 23 -8.48 18.28 -9.24
C CYS A 23 -9.61 18.24 -8.21
N ALA A 24 -10.57 19.13 -8.32
CA ALA A 24 -11.70 19.21 -7.39
C ALA A 24 -12.83 18.23 -7.75
N THR A 25 -12.50 17.04 -8.26
CA THR A 25 -13.50 16.03 -8.60
C THR A 25 -13.81 15.19 -7.39
N ASP A 26 -15.06 15.17 -6.98
CA ASP A 26 -15.55 14.43 -5.83
C ASP A 26 -16.53 13.34 -6.26
N MET A 27 -16.51 12.21 -5.55
CA MET A 27 -17.47 11.14 -5.73
C MET A 27 -18.85 11.60 -5.22
N SER A 28 -19.89 11.40 -6.02
CA SER A 28 -21.27 11.66 -5.59
C SER A 28 -21.77 10.52 -4.68
N GLU A 29 -22.81 10.79 -3.89
CA GLU A 29 -23.48 9.75 -3.09
C GLU A 29 -24.06 8.64 -3.96
N GLU A 30 -24.57 8.99 -5.13
CA GLU A 30 -25.11 8.01 -6.08
C GLU A 30 -24.02 7.03 -6.52
N VAL A 31 -22.86 7.53 -6.96
CA VAL A 31 -21.69 6.69 -7.34
C VAL A 31 -21.23 5.86 -6.16
N LEU A 32 -21.18 6.44 -4.94
CA LEU A 32 -20.81 5.74 -3.72
C LEU A 32 -21.70 4.52 -3.47
N TYR A 33 -23.04 4.71 -3.48
CA TYR A 33 -23.97 3.61 -3.23
C TYR A 33 -23.95 2.56 -4.34
N LYS A 34 -23.79 2.95 -5.60
CA LYS A 34 -23.60 2.00 -6.71
C LYS A 34 -22.30 1.18 -6.55
N ALA A 35 -21.22 1.81 -6.11
CA ALA A 35 -19.97 1.09 -5.81
C ALA A 35 -20.14 0.12 -4.63
N CYS A 36 -20.86 0.52 -3.58
CA CYS A 36 -21.19 -0.38 -2.48
C CYS A 36 -22.03 -1.57 -2.98
N ASP A 37 -23.06 -1.34 -3.80
CA ASP A 37 -23.87 -2.41 -4.40
C ASP A 37 -23.02 -3.36 -5.23
N LEU A 38 -22.11 -2.83 -6.04
CA LEU A 38 -21.19 -3.62 -6.84
C LEU A 38 -20.27 -4.48 -5.97
N ALA A 39 -19.76 -3.95 -4.83
CA ALA A 39 -18.95 -4.71 -3.89
C ALA A 39 -19.70 -5.93 -3.32
N PHE A 40 -21.01 -5.80 -3.10
CA PHE A 40 -21.88 -6.88 -2.61
C PHE A 40 -22.47 -7.77 -3.71
N SER A 41 -22.19 -7.51 -4.98
CA SER A 41 -22.79 -8.25 -6.10
C SER A 41 -22.31 -9.68 -6.26
N LYS A 42 -21.10 -10.01 -5.76
CA LYS A 42 -20.47 -11.32 -5.98
C LYS A 42 -19.72 -11.82 -4.74
N GLY A 43 -19.80 -13.14 -4.51
CA GLY A 43 -19.04 -13.85 -3.49
C GLY A 43 -19.64 -13.76 -2.09
N LEU A 44 -18.84 -14.15 -1.08
CA LEU A 44 -19.27 -14.22 0.33
C LEU A 44 -18.75 -13.02 1.15
N ARG A 45 -17.99 -12.13 0.53
CA ARG A 45 -17.34 -11.00 1.19
C ARG A 45 -17.35 -9.77 0.29
N ALA A 46 -17.69 -8.63 0.86
CA ALA A 46 -17.57 -7.31 0.27
C ALA A 46 -16.44 -6.55 0.97
N GLY A 47 -15.54 -5.93 0.22
CA GLY A 47 -14.43 -5.15 0.76
C GLY A 47 -14.36 -3.75 0.17
N LEU A 48 -14.21 -2.74 1.01
CA LEU A 48 -13.97 -1.37 0.60
C LEU A 48 -12.64 -0.85 1.13
N CYS A 49 -11.89 -0.17 0.28
CA CYS A 49 -10.73 0.62 0.67
C CYS A 49 -11.01 2.10 0.34
N PHE A 50 -11.10 2.95 1.34
CA PHE A 50 -11.23 4.39 1.12
C PHE A 50 -9.86 4.98 0.78
N PHE A 51 -9.80 5.68 -0.34
CA PHE A 51 -8.57 6.18 -0.95
C PHE A 51 -8.85 7.45 -1.79
N GLY A 52 -7.89 7.87 -2.62
CA GLY A 52 -8.02 8.99 -3.55
C GLY A 52 -6.87 9.97 -3.41
N GLY A 53 -7.17 11.27 -3.42
CA GLY A 53 -6.27 12.31 -2.95
C GLY A 53 -6.11 12.20 -1.44
N GLU A 54 -6.97 12.88 -0.67
CA GLU A 54 -7.09 12.63 0.77
C GLU A 54 -8.55 12.26 1.11
N PRO A 55 -8.83 10.99 1.47
CA PRO A 55 -10.19 10.53 1.70
C PRO A 55 -10.89 11.25 2.87
N LEU A 56 -10.15 11.73 3.87
CA LEU A 56 -10.72 12.45 5.01
C LEU A 56 -11.26 13.84 4.67
N LEU A 57 -11.00 14.36 3.47
CA LEU A 57 -11.74 15.53 2.94
C LEU A 57 -13.22 15.22 2.70
N LYS A 58 -13.57 13.92 2.65
CA LYS A 58 -14.92 13.37 2.41
C LYS A 58 -15.36 12.43 3.53
N LYS A 59 -15.16 12.81 4.80
CA LYS A 59 -15.56 12.02 5.98
C LYS A 59 -17.04 11.63 5.96
N ASP A 60 -17.90 12.53 5.50
CA ASP A 60 -19.32 12.31 5.36
C ASP A 60 -19.66 11.13 4.42
N LEU A 61 -18.97 11.03 3.28
CA LEU A 61 -19.12 9.90 2.37
C LEU A 61 -18.63 8.58 2.99
N ILE A 62 -17.54 8.63 3.78
CA ILE A 62 -17.06 7.44 4.49
C ILE A 62 -18.11 6.95 5.49
N TYR A 63 -18.69 7.85 6.29
CA TYR A 63 -19.74 7.48 7.25
C TYR A 63 -20.97 6.88 6.53
N LYS A 64 -21.43 7.50 5.44
CA LYS A 64 -22.54 6.98 4.64
C LYS A 64 -22.25 5.59 4.07
N ALA A 65 -21.04 5.36 3.55
CA ALA A 65 -20.62 4.05 3.05
C ALA A 65 -20.62 2.99 4.16
N LEU A 66 -20.09 3.32 5.34
CA LEU A 66 -20.06 2.40 6.48
C LEU A 66 -21.47 2.01 6.92
N ASP A 67 -22.35 3.00 7.13
CA ASP A 67 -23.72 2.76 7.55
C ASP A 67 -24.48 1.91 6.52
N TYR A 68 -24.36 2.24 5.24
CA TYR A 68 -24.99 1.51 4.14
C TYR A 68 -24.48 0.07 4.03
N CYS A 69 -23.16 -0.14 4.10
CA CYS A 69 -22.57 -1.48 3.97
C CYS A 69 -22.82 -2.34 5.22
N GLU A 70 -22.83 -1.76 6.42
CA GLU A 70 -23.18 -2.47 7.66
C GLU A 70 -24.62 -2.99 7.60
N GLU A 71 -25.57 -2.18 7.10
CA GLU A 71 -26.95 -2.60 6.94
C GLU A 71 -27.09 -3.67 5.84
N LYS A 72 -26.44 -3.48 4.69
CA LYS A 72 -26.43 -4.44 3.60
C LYS A 72 -25.80 -5.78 3.98
N SER A 73 -24.75 -5.76 4.80
CA SER A 73 -24.12 -6.96 5.36
C SER A 73 -25.11 -7.77 6.21
N LYS A 74 -25.92 -7.09 7.05
CA LYS A 74 -26.98 -7.75 7.84
C LYS A 74 -28.06 -8.36 6.95
N GLN A 75 -28.50 -7.63 5.92
CA GLN A 75 -29.57 -8.08 5.01
C GLN A 75 -29.14 -9.27 4.14
N THR A 76 -27.91 -9.29 3.67
CA THR A 76 -27.39 -10.30 2.74
C THR A 76 -26.68 -11.47 3.41
N GLY A 77 -26.25 -11.30 4.67
CA GLY A 77 -25.38 -12.25 5.39
C GLY A 77 -23.92 -12.25 4.87
N MET A 78 -23.57 -11.38 3.92
CA MET A 78 -22.19 -11.25 3.42
C MET A 78 -21.34 -10.51 4.43
N ARG A 79 -20.10 -11.00 4.64
CA ARG A 79 -19.13 -10.29 5.47
C ARG A 79 -18.69 -8.99 4.78
N PHE A 80 -18.68 -7.90 5.54
CA PHE A 80 -18.15 -6.61 5.13
C PHE A 80 -16.81 -6.33 5.81
N ASP A 81 -15.79 -6.01 5.04
CA ASP A 81 -14.47 -5.58 5.51
C ASP A 81 -14.15 -4.20 4.93
N CYS A 82 -13.55 -3.32 5.73
CA CYS A 82 -13.16 -2.01 5.24
C CYS A 82 -11.77 -1.60 5.73
N LYS A 83 -11.11 -0.79 4.92
CA LYS A 83 -9.81 -0.19 5.22
C LYS A 83 -9.71 1.20 4.61
N MET A 84 -8.74 1.98 5.07
CA MET A 84 -8.46 3.30 4.55
C MET A 84 -6.95 3.54 4.51
N THR A 85 -6.49 4.28 3.51
CA THR A 85 -5.15 4.89 3.51
C THR A 85 -5.34 6.40 3.53
N THR A 86 -4.71 7.08 4.49
CA THR A 86 -4.83 8.53 4.68
C THR A 86 -3.48 9.15 5.00
N ASN A 87 -3.31 10.42 4.65
CA ASN A 87 -2.16 11.21 5.10
C ASN A 87 -2.24 11.61 6.59
N GLY A 88 -3.36 11.34 7.23
CA GLY A 88 -3.59 11.47 8.66
C GLY A 88 -3.84 12.89 9.17
N SER A 89 -3.54 13.92 8.39
CA SER A 89 -3.61 15.33 8.88
C SER A 89 -5.00 15.73 9.40
N LEU A 90 -6.06 15.09 8.90
CA LEU A 90 -7.46 15.34 9.25
C LEU A 90 -8.07 14.29 10.19
N LEU A 91 -7.25 13.36 10.72
CA LEU A 91 -7.72 12.40 11.71
C LEU A 91 -8.16 13.14 13.00
N ASP A 92 -9.29 12.73 13.53
CA ASP A 92 -9.78 13.13 14.83
C ASP A 92 -10.30 11.93 15.63
N GLU A 93 -10.53 12.14 16.91
CA GLU A 93 -10.93 11.08 17.83
C GLU A 93 -12.28 10.47 17.47
N GLU A 94 -13.22 11.29 17.01
CA GLU A 94 -14.56 10.84 16.61
C GLU A 94 -14.47 9.87 15.43
N PHE A 95 -13.73 10.24 14.38
CA PHE A 95 -13.54 9.39 13.23
C PHE A 95 -12.84 8.07 13.58
N ILE A 96 -11.78 8.14 14.40
CA ILE A 96 -11.04 6.93 14.82
C ILE A 96 -11.96 6.00 15.61
N LYS A 97 -12.78 6.51 16.54
CA LYS A 97 -13.76 5.69 17.27
C LYS A 97 -14.80 5.04 16.36
N ARG A 98 -15.29 5.76 15.33
CA ARG A 98 -16.21 5.21 14.32
C ARG A 98 -15.52 4.12 13.48
N ALA A 99 -14.26 4.33 13.10
CA ALA A 99 -13.45 3.35 12.38
C ALA A 99 -13.24 2.06 13.19
N VAL A 100 -12.88 2.19 14.48
CA VAL A 100 -12.76 1.05 15.41
C VAL A 100 -14.06 0.27 15.50
N LYS A 101 -15.20 0.97 15.66
CA LYS A 101 -16.55 0.33 15.74
C LYS A 101 -16.87 -0.44 14.45
N ALA A 102 -16.45 0.05 13.30
CA ALA A 102 -16.66 -0.61 11.99
C ALA A 102 -15.64 -1.72 11.70
N GLY A 103 -14.64 -1.93 12.56
CA GLY A 103 -13.53 -2.85 12.27
C GLY A 103 -12.64 -2.39 11.12
N MET A 104 -12.60 -1.07 10.83
CA MET A 104 -11.82 -0.50 9.73
C MET A 104 -10.34 -0.51 10.04
N GLY A 105 -9.52 -1.09 9.14
CA GLY A 105 -8.07 -0.92 9.18
C GLY A 105 -7.64 0.46 8.65
N ILE A 106 -6.77 1.16 9.38
CA ILE A 106 -6.20 2.43 8.93
C ILE A 106 -4.71 2.28 8.67
N GLY A 107 -4.29 2.55 7.42
CA GLY A 107 -2.91 2.75 7.02
C GLY A 107 -2.61 4.25 7.02
N LEU A 108 -1.69 4.67 7.89
CA LEU A 108 -1.24 6.06 7.96
C LEU A 108 -0.06 6.27 7.03
N SER A 109 -0.21 7.17 6.06
CA SER A 109 0.88 7.59 5.18
C SER A 109 1.88 8.43 5.97
N PHE A 110 2.94 7.80 6.48
CA PHE A 110 3.91 8.46 7.34
C PHE A 110 5.33 7.97 7.02
N ASP A 111 6.18 8.89 6.53
CA ASP A 111 7.55 8.59 6.08
C ASP A 111 8.60 8.74 7.21
N GLY A 112 8.16 8.86 8.48
CA GLY A 112 9.05 9.01 9.62
C GLY A 112 9.83 10.32 9.59
N THR A 113 11.14 10.27 9.82
CA THR A 113 12.03 11.44 9.80
C THR A 113 12.16 12.07 8.42
N ALA A 114 11.87 11.30 7.34
CA ALA A 114 11.84 11.81 5.97
C ALA A 114 10.53 12.57 5.63
N GLN A 115 9.55 12.64 6.53
CA GLN A 115 8.22 13.17 6.24
C GLN A 115 8.24 14.51 5.48
N ASN A 116 8.94 15.51 6.00
CA ASN A 116 8.98 16.84 5.40
C ASN A 116 9.82 16.93 4.11
N VAL A 117 10.62 15.91 3.81
CA VAL A 117 11.42 15.84 2.58
C VAL A 117 10.52 15.59 1.38
N CYS A 118 9.49 14.76 1.55
CA CYS A 118 8.63 14.32 0.46
C CYS A 118 7.18 14.73 0.60
N ARG A 119 6.67 14.97 1.83
CA ARG A 119 5.26 15.27 2.09
C ARG A 119 5.12 16.63 2.76
N VAL A 120 4.71 17.61 2.01
CA VAL A 120 4.37 18.94 2.52
C VAL A 120 2.89 19.22 2.31
N PHE A 121 2.32 20.17 3.07
CA PHE A 121 0.99 20.69 2.73
C PHE A 121 1.02 21.38 1.36
N ALA A 122 -0.16 21.53 0.74
CA ALA A 122 -0.28 22.17 -0.56
C ALA A 122 0.22 23.64 -0.57
N ASP A 123 0.30 24.27 0.60
CA ASP A 123 0.87 25.61 0.81
C ASP A 123 2.37 25.60 1.16
N GLY A 124 3.03 24.43 1.11
CA GLY A 124 4.46 24.24 1.39
C GLY A 124 4.83 24.08 2.85
N ARG A 125 3.90 24.20 3.80
CA ARG A 125 4.19 24.00 5.22
C ARG A 125 4.57 22.55 5.53
N PRO A 126 5.46 22.31 6.53
CA PRO A 126 5.86 20.99 6.97
C PRO A 126 4.69 20.22 7.60
N THR A 127 4.66 18.89 7.41
CA THR A 127 3.57 18.03 7.88
C THR A 127 3.95 17.15 9.07
N LEU A 128 5.25 16.96 9.35
CA LEU A 128 5.74 16.01 10.37
C LEU A 128 5.06 16.18 11.73
N GLY A 129 5.05 17.39 12.29
CA GLY A 129 4.48 17.62 13.63
C GLY A 129 2.98 17.32 13.72
N VAL A 130 2.22 17.65 12.65
CA VAL A 130 0.79 17.37 12.60
C VAL A 130 0.55 15.87 12.47
N VAL A 131 1.26 15.20 11.56
CA VAL A 131 1.08 13.75 11.34
C VAL A 131 1.52 12.94 12.56
N GLU A 132 2.61 13.35 13.26
CA GLU A 132 3.06 12.72 14.49
C GLU A 132 2.00 12.81 15.60
N GLU A 133 1.37 13.99 15.79
CA GLU A 133 0.27 14.15 16.75
C GLU A 133 -0.89 13.21 16.44
N LYS A 134 -1.28 13.14 15.16
CA LYS A 134 -2.35 12.25 14.69
C LYS A 134 -1.98 10.77 14.77
N ALA A 135 -0.72 10.42 14.57
CA ALA A 135 -0.20 9.07 14.77
C ALA A 135 -0.33 8.61 16.22
N LYS A 136 0.07 9.48 17.19
CA LYS A 136 -0.11 9.20 18.61
C LYS A 136 -1.59 9.01 18.98
N LEU A 137 -2.47 9.84 18.44
CA LEU A 137 -3.91 9.70 18.62
C LEU A 137 -4.44 8.39 18.03
N LEU A 138 -4.02 8.04 16.80
CA LEU A 138 -4.42 6.80 16.13
C LEU A 138 -3.97 5.58 16.94
N LEU A 139 -2.71 5.51 17.33
CA LEU A 139 -2.14 4.38 18.08
C LEU A 139 -2.79 4.19 19.45
N LYS A 140 -3.29 5.24 20.09
CA LYS A 140 -4.05 5.16 21.34
C LYS A 140 -5.31 4.27 21.20
N TYR A 141 -5.97 4.32 20.06
CA TYR A 141 -7.22 3.57 19.77
C TYR A 141 -7.01 2.35 18.91
N MET A 142 -5.97 2.36 18.08
CA MET A 142 -5.64 1.32 17.10
C MET A 142 -4.14 0.99 17.17
N PRO A 143 -3.66 0.29 18.22
CA PRO A 143 -2.24 -0.02 18.40
C PRO A 143 -1.67 -0.92 17.28
N GLY A 144 -2.53 -1.58 16.49
CA GLY A 144 -2.17 -2.36 15.30
C GLY A 144 -2.24 -1.57 13.99
N ALA A 145 -2.36 -0.24 14.02
CA ALA A 145 -2.34 0.57 12.80
C ALA A 145 -1.00 0.45 12.07
N ASN A 146 -1.02 0.56 10.74
CA ASN A 146 0.17 0.47 9.91
C ASN A 146 0.71 1.86 9.56
N ALA A 147 2.02 2.06 9.68
CA ALA A 147 2.71 3.16 9.00
C ALA A 147 3.06 2.73 7.57
N LEU A 148 2.69 3.57 6.60
CA LEU A 148 2.95 3.37 5.18
C LEU A 148 3.88 4.47 4.69
N ALA A 149 5.16 4.14 4.52
CA ALA A 149 6.17 5.07 4.04
C ALA A 149 6.43 4.86 2.55
N THR A 150 6.60 5.96 1.83
CA THR A 150 7.00 5.95 0.42
C THR A 150 8.39 6.56 0.30
N ILE A 151 9.32 5.78 -0.21
CA ILE A 151 10.74 6.14 -0.31
C ILE A 151 11.03 6.63 -1.72
N ALA A 152 11.25 7.93 -1.85
CA ALA A 152 11.82 8.55 -3.05
C ALA A 152 13.35 8.72 -2.87
N PRO A 153 14.12 8.95 -3.95
CA PRO A 153 15.59 9.08 -3.85
C PRO A 153 16.06 10.01 -2.74
N GLN A 154 15.46 11.19 -2.62
CA GLN A 154 15.81 12.16 -1.58
C GLN A 154 15.46 11.72 -0.14
N ALA A 155 14.64 10.70 0.03
CA ALA A 155 14.29 10.12 1.34
C ALA A 155 15.20 8.95 1.75
N VAL A 156 15.99 8.40 0.83
CA VAL A 156 16.88 7.26 1.10
C VAL A 156 17.80 7.47 2.30
N PRO A 157 18.45 8.64 2.49
CA PRO A 157 19.33 8.88 3.63
C PRO A 157 18.66 8.69 5.01
N TYR A 158 17.33 8.82 5.06
CA TYR A 158 16.52 8.77 6.28
C TYR A 158 15.88 7.38 6.53
N TYR A 159 16.09 6.39 5.66
CA TYR A 159 15.34 5.13 5.67
C TYR A 159 15.42 4.40 7.02
N ALA A 160 16.63 4.09 7.48
CA ALA A 160 16.84 3.34 8.73
C ALA A 160 16.39 4.14 9.97
N GLU A 161 16.67 5.45 9.98
CA GLU A 161 16.23 6.34 11.05
C GLU A 161 14.71 6.47 11.10
N SER A 162 14.04 6.53 9.94
CA SER A 162 12.58 6.55 9.87
C SER A 162 11.94 5.26 10.41
N VAL A 163 12.51 4.09 10.12
CA VAL A 163 12.04 2.82 10.71
C VAL A 163 12.14 2.84 12.23
N LYS A 164 13.30 3.26 12.75
CA LYS A 164 13.52 3.37 14.19
C LYS A 164 12.53 4.37 14.83
N TYR A 165 12.40 5.56 14.25
CA TYR A 165 11.50 6.61 14.74
C TYR A 165 10.03 6.16 14.77
N LEU A 166 9.54 5.52 13.70
CA LEU A 166 8.18 5.01 13.64
C LEU A 166 7.94 3.89 14.66
N HIS A 167 8.93 3.02 14.87
CA HIS A 167 8.86 1.98 15.90
C HIS A 167 8.82 2.57 17.31
N GLU A 168 9.70 3.52 17.62
CA GLU A 168 9.75 4.21 18.92
C GLU A 168 8.47 5.04 19.19
N LEU A 169 7.80 5.53 18.13
CA LEU A 169 6.49 6.19 18.23
C LEU A 169 5.38 5.19 18.60
N GLY A 170 5.57 3.88 18.37
CA GLY A 170 4.66 2.80 18.75
C GLY A 170 4.10 1.97 17.60
N PHE A 171 4.48 2.24 16.34
CA PHE A 171 4.08 1.38 15.22
C PHE A 171 4.78 0.03 15.30
N LYS A 172 4.00 -1.05 15.23
CA LYS A 172 4.51 -2.42 15.14
C LYS A 172 4.49 -2.97 13.71
N HIS A 173 3.79 -2.30 12.80
CA HIS A 173 3.73 -2.62 11.37
C HIS A 173 4.16 -1.40 10.57
N ILE A 174 5.31 -1.50 9.91
CA ILE A 174 5.90 -0.43 9.10
C ILE A 174 6.13 -1.00 7.70
N SER A 175 5.47 -0.44 6.71
CA SER A 175 5.63 -0.82 5.30
C SER A 175 6.31 0.30 4.53
N LEU A 176 7.43 -0.02 3.89
CA LEU A 176 8.16 0.94 3.06
C LEU A 176 8.13 0.45 1.61
N VAL A 177 7.74 1.33 0.70
CA VAL A 177 7.69 1.04 -0.73
C VAL A 177 8.46 2.11 -1.48
N LEU A 178 9.18 1.73 -2.54
CA LEU A 178 9.85 2.70 -3.39
C LEU A 178 8.83 3.50 -4.21
N ALA A 179 9.08 4.77 -4.37
CA ALA A 179 8.38 5.61 -5.32
C ALA A 179 8.80 5.25 -6.74
N TYR A 180 7.84 5.13 -7.64
CA TYR A 180 8.05 4.86 -9.06
C TYR A 180 7.35 5.92 -9.92
N GLY A 181 7.74 5.97 -11.19
CA GLY A 181 7.10 6.81 -12.20
C GLY A 181 7.85 8.11 -12.49
N SER A 182 7.24 8.97 -13.29
CA SER A 182 7.87 10.12 -13.94
C SER A 182 8.33 11.25 -13.02
N ARG A 183 7.89 11.25 -11.76
CA ARG A 183 8.28 12.29 -10.77
C ARG A 183 9.51 11.94 -9.94
N VAL A 184 10.06 10.75 -10.11
CA VAL A 184 11.25 10.30 -9.39
C VAL A 184 12.31 9.84 -10.37
N ASN A 185 13.57 10.17 -10.07
CA ASN A 185 14.70 9.76 -10.88
C ASN A 185 15.73 9.08 -9.97
N TRP A 186 15.75 7.75 -10.02
CA TRP A 186 16.68 6.93 -9.26
C TRP A 186 18.02 6.84 -9.99
N THR A 187 19.12 6.93 -9.24
CA THR A 187 20.49 6.72 -9.70
C THR A 187 21.10 5.47 -9.08
N ASP A 188 22.22 5.02 -9.60
CA ASP A 188 22.99 3.92 -9.01
C ASP A 188 23.50 4.28 -7.61
N ASP A 189 23.91 5.53 -7.38
CA ASP A 189 24.33 6.03 -6.07
C ASP A 189 23.17 5.95 -5.04
N ASP A 190 21.95 6.24 -5.46
CA ASP A 190 20.76 6.07 -4.58
C ASP A 190 20.56 4.61 -4.18
N LEU A 191 20.83 3.67 -5.10
CA LEU A 191 20.70 2.24 -4.82
C LEU A 191 21.82 1.74 -3.90
N GLU A 192 23.04 2.24 -4.06
CA GLU A 192 24.15 1.91 -3.14
C GLU A 192 23.85 2.43 -1.73
N LEU A 193 23.41 3.68 -1.61
CA LEU A 193 22.99 4.25 -0.34
C LEU A 193 21.80 3.49 0.26
N LEU A 194 20.84 3.07 -0.57
CA LEU A 194 19.69 2.27 -0.11
C LEU A 194 20.14 0.92 0.45
N ARG A 195 21.15 0.27 -0.14
CA ARG A 195 21.75 -0.95 0.41
C ARG A 195 22.26 -0.72 1.84
N GLU A 196 23.06 0.32 2.05
CA GLU A 196 23.56 0.66 3.38
C GLU A 196 22.43 0.90 4.39
N GLN A 197 21.37 1.57 3.96
CA GLN A 197 20.22 1.87 4.82
C GLN A 197 19.39 0.60 5.15
N LEU A 198 19.28 -0.32 4.22
CA LEU A 198 18.65 -1.64 4.46
C LEU A 198 19.48 -2.46 5.45
N GLU A 199 20.80 -2.49 5.31
CA GLU A 199 21.71 -3.18 6.24
C GLU A 199 21.62 -2.59 7.66
N LYS A 200 21.58 -1.25 7.80
CA LYS A 200 21.35 -0.57 9.09
C LYS A 200 19.98 -0.93 9.68
N THR A 201 18.96 -1.06 8.84
CA THR A 201 17.63 -1.48 9.26
C THR A 201 17.63 -2.93 9.75
N CYS A 202 18.32 -3.83 9.07
CA CYS A 202 18.49 -5.22 9.48
C CYS A 202 19.23 -5.32 10.83
N ALA A 203 20.27 -4.51 11.05
CA ALA A 203 20.95 -4.44 12.34
C ALA A 203 19.98 -4.01 13.47
N TYR A 204 19.13 -3.02 13.22
CA TYR A 204 18.12 -2.60 14.18
C TYR A 204 17.05 -3.68 14.44
N ILE A 205 16.57 -4.36 13.41
CA ILE A 205 15.64 -5.51 13.56
C ILE A 205 16.28 -6.60 14.42
N LYS A 206 17.55 -6.93 14.19
CA LYS A 206 18.30 -7.91 14.97
C LYS A 206 18.39 -7.51 16.46
N GLU A 207 18.65 -6.23 16.76
CA GLU A 207 18.64 -5.74 18.15
C GLU A 207 17.27 -5.93 18.81
N LEU A 208 16.19 -5.64 18.10
CA LEU A 208 14.82 -5.84 18.60
C LEU A 208 14.51 -7.32 18.81
N PHE A 209 14.94 -8.16 17.89
CA PHE A 209 14.82 -9.62 18.03
C PHE A 209 15.54 -10.12 19.27
N ILE A 210 16.76 -9.69 19.59
CA ILE A 210 17.49 -10.04 20.81
C ILE A 210 16.75 -9.54 22.06
N LYS A 211 16.21 -8.34 22.05
CA LYS A 211 15.48 -7.73 23.18
C LYS A 211 14.09 -8.34 23.45
N GLY A 212 13.56 -9.13 22.54
CA GLY A 212 12.20 -9.66 22.66
C GLY A 212 11.11 -8.75 22.13
N ASP A 213 11.45 -7.63 21.50
CA ASP A 213 10.48 -6.73 20.85
C ASP A 213 10.02 -7.29 19.51
N LYS A 214 8.73 -7.09 19.20
CA LYS A 214 8.13 -7.50 17.92
C LYS A 214 7.88 -6.30 17.03
N ILE A 215 8.38 -6.38 15.81
CA ILE A 215 8.14 -5.42 14.74
C ILE A 215 7.94 -6.18 13.43
N PHE A 216 7.13 -5.64 12.54
CA PHE A 216 7.07 -6.08 11.15
C PHE A 216 7.55 -4.94 10.26
N VAL A 217 8.67 -5.11 9.59
CA VAL A 217 9.22 -4.17 8.62
C VAL A 217 9.08 -4.77 7.22
N GLY A 218 8.02 -4.40 6.52
CA GLY A 218 7.91 -4.68 5.10
C GLY A 218 8.80 -3.71 4.30
N PRO A 219 9.57 -4.15 3.32
CA PRO A 219 9.49 -5.45 2.64
C PRO A 219 10.38 -6.57 3.21
N ILE A 220 11.32 -6.29 4.13
CA ILE A 220 12.31 -7.26 4.65
C ILE A 220 11.62 -8.53 5.18
N TYR A 221 10.68 -8.37 6.12
CA TYR A 221 9.93 -9.50 6.68
C TYR A 221 9.13 -10.28 5.64
N SER A 222 8.64 -9.60 4.60
CA SER A 222 7.96 -10.27 3.50
C SER A 222 8.90 -11.19 2.74
N LYS A 223 10.15 -10.77 2.49
CA LYS A 223 11.15 -11.58 1.77
C LYS A 223 11.61 -12.78 2.58
N ILE A 224 11.80 -12.63 3.90
CA ILE A 224 12.09 -13.76 4.81
C ILE A 224 10.92 -14.75 4.77
N GLY A 225 9.68 -14.28 4.95
CA GLY A 225 8.50 -15.15 4.88
C GLY A 225 8.29 -15.82 3.52
N GLU A 226 8.71 -15.19 2.42
CA GLU A 226 8.68 -15.75 1.07
C GLU A 226 9.73 -16.86 0.87
N CYS A 227 10.84 -16.82 1.60
CA CYS A 227 11.85 -17.87 1.60
C CYS A 227 11.34 -19.16 2.27
N ILE A 228 10.56 -19.01 3.34
CA ILE A 228 10.07 -20.13 4.15
C ILE A 228 8.83 -20.78 3.54
N ARG A 229 7.95 -19.98 2.95
CA ARG A 229 6.67 -20.43 2.38
C ARG A 229 6.81 -20.64 0.88
N ASP A 230 6.48 -21.84 0.41
CA ASP A 230 6.37 -22.08 -1.04
C ASP A 230 5.16 -21.27 -1.58
N LYS A 231 5.43 -20.07 -2.08
CA LYS A 231 4.36 -19.19 -2.58
C LYS A 231 3.71 -19.79 -3.82
N ASN A 232 2.40 -19.94 -3.76
CA ASN A 232 1.61 -20.23 -4.93
C ASN A 232 1.65 -19.01 -5.90
N PRO A 233 2.03 -19.19 -7.18
CA PRO A 233 1.96 -18.12 -8.18
C PRO A 233 0.61 -17.39 -8.25
N ALA A 234 -0.50 -18.07 -7.88
CA ALA A 234 -1.83 -17.47 -7.79
C ALA A 234 -1.96 -16.35 -6.73
N GLU A 235 -1.00 -16.21 -5.81
CA GLU A 235 -0.98 -15.12 -4.82
C GLU A 235 -0.44 -13.80 -5.36
N LYS A 236 0.11 -13.77 -6.55
CA LYS A 236 0.58 -12.54 -7.21
C LYS A 236 -0.59 -11.64 -7.62
N CYS A 237 -0.32 -10.32 -7.78
CA CYS A 237 -1.29 -9.38 -8.31
C CYS A 237 -1.60 -9.73 -9.78
N HIS A 238 -2.87 -9.94 -10.09
CA HIS A 238 -3.35 -10.19 -11.44
C HIS A 238 -4.27 -9.05 -11.88
N LEU A 239 -3.76 -7.85 -12.00
CA LEU A 239 -4.43 -6.62 -12.46
C LEU A 239 -5.98 -6.67 -12.41
N GLY A 240 -6.56 -6.08 -11.37
CA GLY A 240 -8.02 -6.02 -11.18
C GLY A 240 -8.68 -7.25 -10.53
N VAL A 241 -8.00 -8.41 -10.45
CA VAL A 241 -8.59 -9.63 -9.88
C VAL A 241 -8.79 -9.53 -8.37
N ARG A 242 -7.83 -8.96 -7.64
CA ARG A 242 -7.90 -8.86 -6.17
C ARG A 242 -8.60 -7.61 -5.68
N GLN A 243 -8.45 -6.50 -6.39
CA GLN A 243 -8.96 -5.20 -6.00
C GLN A 243 -9.04 -4.28 -7.22
N MET A 244 -10.14 -3.55 -7.37
CA MET A 244 -10.33 -2.58 -8.45
C MET A 244 -10.57 -1.18 -7.87
N PRO A 245 -9.85 -0.15 -8.34
CA PRO A 245 -10.19 1.23 -8.05
C PRO A 245 -11.47 1.67 -8.77
N VAL A 246 -12.23 2.49 -8.07
CA VAL A 246 -13.40 3.22 -8.57
C VAL A 246 -13.07 4.69 -8.54
N THR A 247 -13.11 5.38 -9.67
CA THR A 247 -12.88 6.83 -9.74
C THR A 247 -14.07 7.61 -9.16
N PRO A 248 -13.93 8.92 -8.88
CA PRO A 248 -15.07 9.76 -8.50
C PRO A 248 -16.21 9.76 -9.52
N ALA A 249 -15.90 9.53 -10.81
CA ALA A 249 -16.91 9.41 -11.88
C ALA A 249 -17.57 8.01 -11.94
N GLY A 250 -17.11 7.05 -11.10
CA GLY A 250 -17.66 5.70 -11.08
C GLY A 250 -16.99 4.72 -12.05
N GLU A 251 -15.91 5.10 -12.72
CA GLU A 251 -15.16 4.23 -13.64
C GLU A 251 -14.32 3.19 -12.88
N LEU A 252 -14.18 2.01 -13.47
CA LEU A 252 -13.46 0.87 -12.91
C LEU A 252 -12.17 0.62 -13.68
N TYR A 253 -11.06 0.46 -12.96
CA TYR A 253 -9.74 0.18 -13.52
C TYR A 253 -9.06 -1.02 -12.82
N PRO A 254 -8.05 -1.67 -13.43
CA PRO A 254 -7.38 -2.83 -12.83
C PRO A 254 -6.45 -2.48 -11.66
N CYS A 255 -5.92 -1.27 -11.62
CA CYS A 255 -5.09 -0.74 -10.54
C CYS A 255 -5.13 0.80 -10.57
N THR A 256 -4.83 1.43 -9.44
CA THR A 256 -4.75 2.90 -9.29
C THR A 256 -3.83 3.57 -10.31
N SER A 257 -2.74 2.91 -10.71
CA SER A 257 -1.77 3.44 -11.68
C SER A 257 -2.26 3.42 -13.14
N PHE A 258 -3.43 2.85 -13.40
CA PHE A 258 -4.04 2.81 -14.74
C PHE A 258 -5.27 3.72 -14.87
N ILE A 259 -5.61 4.46 -13.81
CA ILE A 259 -6.73 5.40 -13.85
C ILE A 259 -6.46 6.47 -14.91
N GLY A 260 -7.47 6.71 -15.77
CA GLY A 260 -7.40 7.65 -16.87
C GLY A 260 -6.89 7.06 -18.19
N ASP A 261 -6.43 5.79 -18.20
CA ASP A 261 -6.04 5.11 -19.42
C ASP A 261 -7.21 4.32 -20.01
N ALA A 262 -7.73 4.77 -21.15
CA ALA A 262 -8.90 4.17 -21.80
C ALA A 262 -8.71 2.69 -22.17
N ASP A 263 -7.46 2.26 -22.45
CA ASP A 263 -7.13 0.87 -22.78
C ASP A 263 -7.31 -0.08 -21.59
N TYR A 264 -7.35 0.47 -20.37
CA TYR A 264 -7.51 -0.27 -19.13
C TYR A 264 -8.86 -0.01 -18.44
N LEU A 265 -9.76 0.72 -19.05
CA LEU A 265 -11.11 0.92 -18.51
C LEU A 265 -11.85 -0.41 -18.49
N LEU A 266 -12.25 -0.86 -17.30
CA LEU A 266 -12.95 -2.13 -17.06
C LEU A 266 -14.48 -2.00 -17.01
N GLY A 267 -15.01 -0.81 -17.15
CA GLY A 267 -16.44 -0.52 -17.01
C GLY A 267 -16.71 0.57 -15.99
N ASN A 268 -17.89 0.56 -15.41
CA ASN A 268 -18.31 1.56 -14.42
C ASN A 268 -19.26 0.95 -13.39
N VAL A 269 -19.58 1.72 -12.35
CA VAL A 269 -20.45 1.24 -11.25
C VAL A 269 -21.91 1.03 -11.64
N TYR A 270 -22.36 1.55 -12.77
CA TYR A 270 -23.75 1.45 -13.28
C TYR A 270 -23.93 0.17 -14.11
N ASP A 271 -22.99 -0.11 -15.01
CA ASP A 271 -23.04 -1.23 -15.95
C ASP A 271 -22.28 -2.46 -15.42
N GLY A 272 -21.44 -2.25 -14.39
CA GLY A 272 -20.60 -3.28 -13.80
C GLY A 272 -19.27 -3.49 -14.52
N VAL A 273 -18.64 -4.62 -14.24
CA VAL A 273 -17.30 -4.98 -14.76
C VAL A 273 -17.44 -5.68 -16.12
N ASN A 274 -16.69 -5.22 -17.11
CA ASN A 274 -16.49 -5.96 -18.36
C ASN A 274 -15.56 -7.16 -18.10
N GLU A 275 -16.16 -8.32 -17.83
CA GLU A 275 -15.45 -9.55 -17.49
C GLU A 275 -14.50 -10.03 -18.59
N ALA A 276 -14.86 -9.85 -19.85
CA ALA A 276 -14.01 -10.24 -20.99
C ALA A 276 -12.72 -9.40 -21.00
N LYS A 277 -12.87 -8.08 -20.79
CA LYS A 277 -11.74 -7.15 -20.70
C LYS A 277 -10.87 -7.41 -19.46
N LEU A 278 -11.50 -7.70 -18.33
CA LEU A 278 -10.77 -8.07 -17.09
C LEU A 278 -9.93 -9.34 -17.30
N ILE A 279 -10.48 -10.37 -17.93
CA ILE A 279 -9.77 -11.62 -18.25
C ILE A 279 -8.61 -11.32 -19.21
N GLU A 280 -8.83 -10.51 -20.24
CA GLU A 280 -7.78 -10.10 -21.17
C GLU A 280 -6.61 -9.42 -20.44
N ILE A 281 -6.90 -8.40 -19.63
CA ILE A 281 -5.88 -7.63 -18.90
C ILE A 281 -5.19 -8.48 -17.84
N SER A 282 -5.92 -9.33 -17.11
CA SER A 282 -5.32 -10.21 -16.09
C SER A 282 -4.32 -11.21 -16.68
N LYS A 283 -4.54 -11.64 -17.91
CA LYS A 283 -3.62 -12.52 -18.64
C LYS A 283 -2.35 -11.80 -19.11
N ARG A 284 -2.42 -10.47 -19.30
CA ARG A 284 -1.24 -9.67 -19.66
C ARG A 284 -0.22 -9.60 -18.52
N ALA A 285 -0.66 -9.60 -17.25
CA ALA A 285 0.20 -9.60 -16.08
C ALA A 285 0.88 -10.96 -15.84
N SER A 286 1.60 -11.44 -16.84
CA SER A 286 2.40 -12.66 -16.80
C SER A 286 3.80 -12.41 -16.26
N THR A 287 4.57 -13.46 -16.05
CA THR A 287 6.01 -13.33 -15.76
C THR A 287 6.70 -12.69 -16.98
N PRO A 288 7.38 -11.54 -16.81
CA PRO A 288 8.10 -10.88 -17.90
C PRO A 288 9.09 -11.82 -18.58
N ALA A 289 9.25 -11.70 -19.91
CA ALA A 289 10.12 -12.60 -20.68
C ALA A 289 11.57 -12.62 -20.16
N THR A 290 12.08 -11.47 -19.71
CA THR A 290 13.42 -11.32 -19.10
C THR A 290 13.58 -12.03 -17.76
N CYS A 291 12.47 -12.43 -17.12
CA CYS A 291 12.45 -13.11 -15.82
C CYS A 291 12.29 -14.64 -15.96
N ILE A 292 12.13 -15.16 -17.17
CA ILE A 292 12.03 -16.62 -17.43
C ILE A 292 13.40 -17.25 -17.12
N GLY A 293 13.39 -18.26 -16.25
CA GLY A 293 14.62 -18.94 -15.82
C GLY A 293 15.39 -18.23 -14.68
N CYS A 294 14.87 -17.12 -14.15
CA CYS A 294 15.46 -16.48 -12.98
C CYS A 294 15.11 -17.24 -11.70
N ASP A 295 16.11 -17.61 -10.89
CA ASP A 295 15.92 -18.34 -9.63
C ASP A 295 15.10 -17.57 -8.60
N LEU A 296 15.09 -16.24 -8.67
CA LEU A 296 14.36 -15.35 -7.77
C LEU A 296 12.92 -15.05 -8.25
N VAL A 297 12.49 -15.58 -9.38
CA VAL A 297 11.20 -15.23 -10.02
C VAL A 297 9.99 -15.41 -9.09
N LYS A 298 10.01 -16.41 -8.21
CA LYS A 298 8.92 -16.69 -7.26
C LYS A 298 8.89 -15.71 -6.08
N ARG A 299 10.01 -15.08 -5.76
CA ARG A 299 10.19 -14.20 -4.60
C ARG A 299 10.23 -12.72 -4.95
N CYS A 300 10.36 -12.40 -6.23
CA CYS A 300 10.45 -11.05 -6.75
C CYS A 300 9.07 -10.50 -7.09
N THR A 301 8.88 -9.17 -6.99
CA THR A 301 7.65 -8.47 -7.41
C THR A 301 7.57 -8.22 -8.92
N ASN A 302 8.31 -8.98 -9.72
CA ASN A 302 8.40 -8.88 -11.18
C ASN A 302 7.05 -8.82 -11.92
N SER A 303 6.00 -9.38 -11.34
CA SER A 303 4.65 -9.44 -11.93
C SER A 303 3.75 -8.28 -11.48
N CYS A 304 4.28 -7.25 -10.81
CA CYS A 304 3.52 -6.05 -10.50
C CYS A 304 3.39 -5.18 -11.75
N GLY A 305 2.33 -5.37 -12.54
CA GLY A 305 2.12 -4.67 -13.80
C GLY A 305 2.07 -3.14 -13.67
N CYS A 306 1.59 -2.62 -12.52
CA CYS A 306 1.60 -1.17 -12.30
C CYS A 306 3.02 -0.61 -12.08
N ALA A 307 3.88 -1.26 -11.29
CA ALA A 307 5.27 -0.82 -11.14
C ALA A 307 6.04 -0.92 -12.45
N ASN A 308 5.87 -2.03 -13.17
CA ASN A 308 6.46 -2.24 -14.49
C ASN A 308 6.08 -1.10 -15.44
N ARG A 309 4.78 -0.84 -15.61
CA ARG A 309 4.30 0.21 -16.51
C ARG A 309 4.78 1.61 -16.11
N MET A 310 4.78 1.94 -14.82
CA MET A 310 5.28 3.24 -14.36
C MET A 310 6.75 3.47 -14.69
N ASN A 311 7.55 2.41 -14.72
CA ASN A 311 8.99 2.50 -14.95
C ASN A 311 9.39 2.30 -16.42
N THR A 312 8.63 1.53 -17.21
CA THR A 312 9.01 1.13 -18.58
C THR A 312 7.99 1.51 -19.64
N GLY A 313 6.76 1.88 -19.23
CA GLY A 313 5.63 2.06 -20.13
C GLY A 313 4.90 0.75 -20.49
N ASN A 314 5.41 -0.41 -20.05
CA ASN A 314 4.86 -1.73 -20.36
C ASN A 314 4.66 -2.55 -19.08
N GLU A 315 3.48 -3.10 -18.88
CA GLU A 315 3.13 -3.89 -17.68
C GLU A 315 3.88 -5.23 -17.58
N ASN A 316 4.48 -5.72 -18.67
CA ASN A 316 5.22 -6.97 -18.73
C ASN A 316 6.74 -6.80 -18.87
N GLU A 317 7.25 -5.60 -18.61
CA GLU A 317 8.67 -5.31 -18.69
C GLU A 317 9.18 -4.77 -17.34
N VAL A 318 10.12 -5.49 -16.73
CA VAL A 318 10.76 -5.07 -15.46
C VAL A 318 11.91 -4.14 -15.74
N SER A 319 11.94 -2.97 -15.09
CA SER A 319 13.06 -2.05 -15.20
C SER A 319 14.33 -2.59 -14.53
N PRO A 320 15.52 -2.22 -15.01
CA PRO A 320 16.79 -2.56 -14.33
C PRO A 320 16.80 -2.13 -12.86
N LEU A 321 16.30 -0.93 -12.55
CA LEU A 321 16.15 -0.40 -11.19
C LEU A 321 15.38 -1.40 -10.29
N GLN A 322 14.19 -1.83 -10.72
CA GLN A 322 13.36 -2.74 -9.94
C GLN A 322 14.05 -4.10 -9.78
N CYS A 323 14.71 -4.61 -10.82
CA CYS A 323 15.44 -5.86 -10.77
C CYS A 323 16.61 -5.80 -9.78
N THR A 324 17.40 -4.73 -9.81
CA THR A 324 18.53 -4.50 -8.88
C THR A 324 18.05 -4.39 -7.45
N TYR A 325 17.01 -3.59 -7.20
CA TYR A 325 16.42 -3.45 -5.87
C TYR A 325 15.91 -4.78 -5.31
N GLU A 326 15.15 -5.53 -6.09
CA GLU A 326 14.58 -6.82 -5.64
C GLU A 326 15.67 -7.86 -5.31
N ARG A 327 16.72 -7.93 -6.12
CA ARG A 327 17.87 -8.82 -5.85
C ARG A 327 18.58 -8.44 -4.56
N MET A 328 18.90 -7.17 -4.40
CA MET A 328 19.52 -6.62 -3.20
C MET A 328 18.66 -6.88 -1.95
N LEU A 329 17.37 -6.60 -2.04
CA LEU A 329 16.45 -6.80 -0.93
C LEU A 329 16.34 -8.28 -0.52
N ILE A 330 16.28 -9.20 -1.48
CA ILE A 330 16.21 -10.64 -1.21
C ILE A 330 17.51 -11.09 -0.54
N GLU A 331 18.68 -10.72 -1.08
CA GLU A 331 20.00 -11.04 -0.53
C GLU A 331 20.14 -10.61 0.95
N ILE A 332 19.84 -9.34 1.22
CA ILE A 332 19.94 -8.76 2.57
C ILE A 332 18.94 -9.41 3.54
N SER A 333 17.72 -9.68 3.06
CA SER A 333 16.69 -10.30 3.90
C SER A 333 17.02 -11.76 4.22
N ASP A 334 17.60 -12.50 3.29
CA ASP A 334 18.03 -13.88 3.51
C ASP A 334 19.16 -13.95 4.53
N ALA A 335 20.16 -13.09 4.40
CA ALA A 335 21.25 -12.99 5.38
C ALA A 335 20.71 -12.70 6.80
N LEU A 336 19.78 -11.74 6.94
CA LEU A 336 19.13 -11.49 8.22
C LEU A 336 18.35 -12.72 8.72
N GLY A 337 17.58 -13.36 7.83
CA GLY A 337 16.78 -14.54 8.17
C GLY A 337 17.63 -15.69 8.72
N GLU A 338 18.76 -15.98 8.07
CA GLU A 338 19.74 -16.99 8.53
C GLU A 338 20.32 -16.65 9.90
N GLU A 339 20.70 -15.38 10.13
CA GLU A 339 21.22 -14.94 11.43
C GLU A 339 20.17 -15.08 12.54
N LEU A 340 18.93 -14.62 12.32
CA LEU A 340 17.86 -14.70 13.32
C LEU A 340 17.48 -16.15 13.62
N TYR A 341 17.43 -17.02 12.60
CA TYR A 341 17.20 -18.45 12.78
C TYR A 341 18.32 -19.10 13.60
N GLY A 342 19.58 -18.76 13.31
CA GLY A 342 20.74 -19.26 14.07
C GLY A 342 20.75 -18.83 15.54
N MET A 343 20.17 -17.66 15.86
CA MET A 343 20.08 -17.15 17.24
C MET A 343 19.00 -17.84 18.07
N ASP A 344 17.79 -17.94 17.52
CA ASP A 344 16.64 -18.55 18.19
C ASP A 344 15.65 -19.13 17.16
N PRO A 345 15.81 -20.40 16.78
CA PRO A 345 14.94 -21.04 15.80
C PRO A 345 13.46 -21.09 16.20
N LYS A 346 13.18 -21.21 17.51
CA LYS A 346 11.80 -21.25 18.00
C LYS A 346 11.12 -19.91 17.83
N ARG A 347 11.76 -18.86 18.28
CA ARG A 347 11.26 -17.49 18.12
C ARG A 347 11.14 -17.10 16.66
N PHE A 348 12.13 -17.46 15.85
CA PHE A 348 12.08 -17.23 14.41
C PHE A 348 10.82 -17.86 13.78
N ALA A 349 10.51 -19.13 14.13
CA ALA A 349 9.31 -19.77 13.65
C ALA A 349 8.02 -19.07 14.13
N GLU A 350 7.98 -18.55 15.36
CA GLU A 350 6.83 -17.79 15.88
C GLU A 350 6.63 -16.44 15.18
N GLU A 351 7.68 -15.84 14.62
CA GLU A 351 7.61 -14.54 13.93
C GLU A 351 7.35 -14.67 12.41
N PHE A 352 7.86 -15.71 11.77
CA PHE A 352 7.90 -15.82 10.30
C PHE A 352 7.10 -16.98 9.70
N ALA A 353 6.73 -18.00 10.49
CA ALA A 353 6.00 -19.20 10.01
C ALA A 353 4.48 -19.02 9.78
#